data_25fb9bc782d366e63f558b7ec0d3c3f5
#
_entry.id   25fb9bc782d366e63f558b7ec0d3c3f5
#
_cell.length_a   1.000
_cell.length_b   1.000
_cell.length_c   1.000
_cell.angle_alpha   90.00
_cell.angle_beta   90.00
_cell.angle_gamma   90.00
#
_symmetry.space_group_name_H-M   'P 1'
#
loop_
_entity.id
_entity.type
_entity.pdbx_description
1 polymer ?
#
loop_
_entity_poly.entity_id
_entity_poly.type
_entity_poly.pdbx_seq_one_letter_code
_entity_poly.pdbx_strand_id
1 'polypeptide(L)'
;MQISNELEKSKGVVVFAFNTSSVDYVKIADLTSRLTSHFLKLPITLITDNNSTPAFAYNKIVRIDYSGNNFRPVNHGGTTEWKNFGRYLAYELSPYDETILLDGDYLTLDDSLLKLWDSEFDYRLMYNSTTPDGRINNRMSAGGLNYVWATVVLFRKSAKSKMLFDFVGRIQRNYPYYKTLYNGDGSYRNDYAFAIADMILNGYTINLQQGIPWDMMTIENPVSDIIIKGDTLIVREYERAVVTPKQNLHIMDKKYLQHEYFERFVNEVINVAS
;
A
#
# COMPACT_ATOMS: atom_id res chain seq x y z
N MET A 1 9.20 40.89 -15.62
CA MET A 1 8.47 39.64 -15.74
C MET A 1 9.42 38.53 -15.29
N GLN A 2 9.45 38.21 -13.99
CA GLN A 2 10.26 37.10 -13.46
C GLN A 2 9.54 35.82 -13.80
N ILE A 3 10.05 35.05 -14.74
CA ILE A 3 9.65 33.65 -14.94
C ILE A 3 10.28 32.90 -13.76
N SER A 4 9.51 32.62 -12.74
CA SER A 4 9.91 31.67 -11.71
C SER A 4 10.01 30.30 -12.39
N ASN A 5 11.24 29.84 -12.65
CA ASN A 5 11.50 28.43 -12.89
C ASN A 5 11.15 27.68 -11.61
N GLU A 6 9.87 27.32 -11.41
CA GLU A 6 9.53 26.32 -10.44
C GLU A 6 10.23 25.04 -10.90
N LEU A 7 11.23 24.62 -10.13
CA LEU A 7 11.86 23.32 -10.33
C LEU A 7 10.76 22.26 -10.27
N GLU A 8 10.64 21.49 -11.34
CA GLU A 8 9.65 20.42 -11.41
C GLU A 8 9.86 19.45 -10.23
N LYS A 9 8.82 19.28 -9.40
CA LYS A 9 8.90 18.44 -8.21
C LYS A 9 9.12 16.99 -8.61
N SER A 10 10.09 16.35 -7.98
CA SER A 10 10.40 14.95 -8.23
C SER A 10 9.25 14.03 -7.73
N LYS A 11 8.80 13.11 -8.58
CA LYS A 11 7.74 12.15 -8.29
C LYS A 11 8.29 10.73 -8.29
N GLY A 12 7.76 9.88 -7.42
CA GLY A 12 8.16 8.48 -7.41
C GLY A 12 7.34 7.59 -6.48
N VAL A 13 7.66 6.31 -6.53
CA VAL A 13 7.01 5.27 -5.74
C VAL A 13 7.96 4.75 -4.68
N VAL A 14 7.44 4.50 -3.49
CA VAL A 14 8.15 3.83 -2.40
C VAL A 14 7.43 2.55 -2.03
N VAL A 15 8.16 1.45 -1.95
CA VAL A 15 7.66 0.14 -1.53
C VAL A 15 8.49 -0.36 -0.35
N PHE A 16 7.82 -0.88 0.67
CA PHE A 16 8.46 -1.57 1.79
C PHE A 16 8.29 -3.08 1.62
N ALA A 17 9.39 -3.82 1.58
CA ALA A 17 9.35 -5.27 1.52
C ALA A 17 10.45 -5.91 2.37
N PHE A 18 10.05 -6.79 3.28
CA PHE A 18 10.93 -7.51 4.20
C PHE A 18 10.53 -8.97 4.23
N ASN A 19 11.45 -9.85 3.89
CA ASN A 19 11.21 -11.29 3.90
C ASN A 19 10.92 -11.79 5.32
N THR A 20 9.94 -12.68 5.42
CA THR A 20 9.67 -13.46 6.63
C THR A 20 10.13 -14.90 6.44
N SER A 21 10.01 -15.70 7.49
CA SER A 21 10.33 -17.13 7.41
C SER A 21 9.45 -17.92 6.42
N SER A 22 8.27 -17.40 6.08
CA SER A 22 7.26 -18.10 5.26
C SER A 22 6.89 -17.38 3.95
N VAL A 23 7.25 -16.09 3.81
CA VAL A 23 6.88 -15.28 2.65
C VAL A 23 8.06 -14.45 2.16
N ASP A 24 8.38 -14.60 0.88
CA ASP A 24 9.35 -13.76 0.16
C ASP A 24 8.64 -12.49 -0.34
N TYR A 25 8.50 -11.49 0.55
CA TYR A 25 7.90 -10.21 0.21
C TYR A 25 8.74 -9.42 -0.79
N VAL A 26 10.05 -9.64 -0.85
CA VAL A 26 10.92 -8.96 -1.81
C VAL A 26 10.64 -9.47 -3.22
N LYS A 27 10.50 -10.79 -3.42
CA LYS A 27 10.07 -11.34 -4.71
C LYS A 27 8.70 -10.82 -5.14
N ILE A 28 7.74 -10.74 -4.21
CA ILE A 28 6.41 -10.17 -4.50
C ILE A 28 6.55 -8.72 -4.94
N ALA A 29 7.30 -7.90 -4.19
CA ALA A 29 7.54 -6.50 -4.51
C ALA A 29 8.27 -6.32 -5.85
N ASP A 30 9.21 -7.19 -6.19
CA ASP A 30 9.88 -7.18 -7.50
C ASP A 30 8.88 -7.34 -8.65
N LEU A 31 7.96 -8.31 -8.53
CA LEU A 31 6.96 -8.58 -9.55
C LEU A 31 5.93 -7.45 -9.67
N THR A 32 5.41 -6.95 -8.54
CA THR A 32 4.45 -5.83 -8.55
C THR A 32 5.10 -4.52 -8.96
N SER A 33 6.38 -4.30 -8.63
CA SER A 33 7.14 -3.12 -9.09
C SER A 33 7.34 -3.10 -10.60
N ARG A 34 7.42 -4.26 -11.26
CA ARG A 34 7.45 -4.32 -12.73
C ARG A 34 6.15 -3.78 -13.34
N LEU A 35 4.98 -4.15 -12.79
CA LEU A 35 3.69 -3.59 -13.19
C LEU A 35 3.63 -2.10 -12.90
N THR A 36 4.00 -1.70 -11.68
CA THR A 36 4.01 -0.29 -11.27
C THR A 36 4.90 0.57 -12.18
N SER A 37 6.11 0.10 -12.49
CA SER A 37 7.02 0.78 -13.43
C SER A 37 6.43 0.87 -14.84
N HIS A 38 5.76 -0.18 -15.30
CA HIS A 38 5.14 -0.22 -16.62
C HIS A 38 4.00 0.80 -16.76
N PHE A 39 3.08 0.86 -15.78
CA PHE A 39 1.90 1.71 -15.87
C PHE A 39 2.14 3.14 -15.41
N LEU A 40 2.90 3.35 -14.34
CA LEU A 40 3.13 4.70 -13.80
C LEU A 40 4.35 5.40 -14.42
N LYS A 41 5.31 4.65 -14.95
CA LYS A 41 6.56 5.17 -15.52
C LYS A 41 7.32 6.10 -14.56
N LEU A 42 7.19 5.84 -13.27
CA LEU A 42 7.85 6.59 -12.20
C LEU A 42 9.05 5.81 -11.65
N PRO A 43 10.07 6.51 -11.13
CA PRO A 43 11.15 5.86 -10.40
C PRO A 43 10.61 5.19 -9.12
N ILE A 44 11.15 4.00 -8.81
CA ILE A 44 10.72 3.21 -7.66
C ILE A 44 11.89 3.05 -6.68
N THR A 45 11.64 3.35 -5.41
CA THR A 45 12.55 3.09 -4.29
C THR A 45 12.04 1.92 -3.46
N LEU A 46 12.89 0.90 -3.29
CA LEU A 46 12.63 -0.19 -2.35
C LEU A 46 13.24 0.14 -0.99
N ILE A 47 12.47 -0.06 0.08
CA ILE A 47 12.97 -0.05 1.46
C ILE A 47 12.93 -1.49 1.97
N THR A 48 14.10 -2.02 2.35
CA THR A 48 14.26 -3.42 2.75
C THR A 48 15.37 -3.58 3.79
N ASP A 49 15.64 -4.81 4.23
CA ASP A 49 16.75 -5.13 5.14
C ASP A 49 18.07 -5.46 4.38
N ASN A 50 19.12 -5.67 5.16
CA ASN A 50 20.44 -6.00 4.61
C ASN A 50 20.54 -7.40 4.02
N ASN A 51 19.65 -8.31 4.38
CA ASN A 51 19.69 -9.72 3.99
C ASN A 51 18.91 -10.01 2.70
N SER A 52 18.09 -9.06 2.26
CA SER A 52 17.24 -9.21 1.09
C SER A 52 18.01 -8.91 -0.20
N THR A 53 17.77 -9.70 -1.24
CA THR A 53 18.39 -9.54 -2.56
C THR A 53 17.30 -9.36 -3.62
N PRO A 54 16.87 -8.10 -3.89
CA PRO A 54 15.88 -7.83 -4.93
C PRO A 54 16.43 -8.09 -6.33
N ALA A 55 15.57 -8.60 -7.22
CA ALA A 55 15.88 -8.88 -8.62
C ALA A 55 15.44 -7.75 -9.57
N PHE A 56 14.43 -6.95 -9.18
CA PHE A 56 14.01 -5.80 -9.97
C PHE A 56 15.03 -4.67 -9.89
N ALA A 57 15.24 -3.97 -11.00
CA ALA A 57 16.16 -2.83 -11.09
C ALA A 57 15.52 -1.56 -10.50
N TYR A 58 15.45 -1.49 -9.17
CA TYR A 58 14.99 -0.29 -8.47
C TYR A 58 15.88 0.92 -8.73
N ASN A 59 15.30 2.10 -8.85
CA ASN A 59 16.06 3.34 -8.97
C ASN A 59 16.89 3.63 -7.72
N LYS A 60 16.37 3.20 -6.54
CA LYS A 60 17.09 3.30 -5.27
C LYS A 60 16.68 2.14 -4.36
N ILE A 61 17.63 1.61 -3.62
CA ILE A 61 17.39 0.67 -2.52
C ILE A 61 17.88 1.34 -1.25
N VAL A 62 16.97 1.51 -0.29
CA VAL A 62 17.29 1.98 1.05
C VAL A 62 17.26 0.78 1.99
N ARG A 63 18.40 0.52 2.62
CA ARG A 63 18.52 -0.57 3.58
C ARG A 63 18.40 -0.03 4.98
N ILE A 64 17.50 -0.63 5.76
CA ILE A 64 17.33 -0.29 7.16
C ILE A 64 17.65 -1.53 8.00
N ASP A 65 18.32 -1.30 9.13
CA ASP A 65 18.55 -2.36 10.09
C ASP A 65 17.24 -2.66 10.83
N TYR A 66 16.82 -3.91 10.75
CA TYR A 66 15.54 -4.35 11.23
C TYR A 66 15.71 -5.45 12.28
N SER A 67 15.91 -5.04 13.50
CA SER A 67 16.16 -5.92 14.65
C SER A 67 14.91 -6.17 15.49
N GLY A 68 13.81 -6.58 14.90
CA GLY A 68 12.59 -6.83 15.66
C GLY A 68 11.80 -8.06 15.19
N ASN A 69 11.56 -8.99 16.11
CA ASN A 69 10.62 -10.10 15.88
C ASN A 69 9.21 -9.62 16.21
N ASN A 70 8.48 -9.10 15.21
CA ASN A 70 7.09 -8.76 15.37
C ASN A 70 6.20 -9.89 14.88
N PHE A 71 5.32 -10.34 15.76
CA PHE A 71 4.29 -11.30 15.44
C PHE A 71 2.92 -10.64 15.63
N ARG A 72 2.00 -10.92 14.74
CA ARG A 72 0.60 -10.52 14.86
C ARG A 72 -0.31 -11.73 14.85
N PRO A 73 -1.41 -11.73 15.62
CA PRO A 73 -2.44 -12.76 15.53
C PRO A 73 -3.04 -12.83 14.12
N VAL A 74 -3.39 -14.04 13.68
CA VAL A 74 -4.15 -14.26 12.44
C VAL A 74 -5.56 -14.76 12.76
N ASN A 75 -6.51 -14.50 11.84
CA ASN A 75 -7.94 -14.71 12.06
C ASN A 75 -8.33 -16.18 12.36
N HIS A 76 -7.50 -17.15 12.00
CA HIS A 76 -7.78 -18.59 12.20
C HIS A 76 -6.96 -19.20 13.35
N GLY A 77 -6.46 -18.39 14.25
CA GLY A 77 -5.58 -18.79 15.35
C GLY A 77 -4.11 -18.88 14.93
N GLY A 78 -3.23 -18.66 15.91
CA GLY A 78 -1.79 -18.59 15.70
C GLY A 78 -1.28 -17.17 15.48
N THR A 79 -0.02 -17.07 15.11
CA THR A 79 0.68 -15.79 14.86
C THR A 79 1.45 -15.86 13.56
N THR A 80 1.57 -14.72 12.87
CA THR A 80 2.44 -14.59 11.70
C THR A 80 3.50 -13.53 11.96
N GLU A 81 4.70 -13.79 11.47
CA GLU A 81 5.77 -12.80 11.47
C GLU A 81 5.38 -11.60 10.58
N TRP A 82 5.62 -10.38 11.10
CA TRP A 82 5.26 -9.16 10.39
C TRP A 82 6.33 -8.09 10.57
N LYS A 83 6.99 -7.71 9.50
CA LYS A 83 8.12 -6.78 9.51
C LYS A 83 7.79 -5.38 8.98
N ASN A 84 6.62 -5.16 8.38
CA ASN A 84 6.26 -3.89 7.75
C ASN A 84 5.68 -2.84 8.73
N PHE A 85 6.17 -2.78 9.97
CA PHE A 85 5.68 -1.80 10.96
C PHE A 85 6.37 -0.43 10.84
N GLY A 86 7.47 -0.34 10.10
CA GLY A 86 8.26 0.88 9.92
C GLY A 86 7.74 1.83 8.84
N ARG A 87 6.51 1.69 8.36
CA ARG A 87 5.97 2.55 7.28
C ARG A 87 5.92 4.03 7.62
N TYR A 88 5.91 4.41 8.89
CA TYR A 88 6.01 5.80 9.32
C TYR A 88 7.34 6.47 8.89
N LEU A 89 8.37 5.69 8.57
CA LEU A 89 9.63 6.19 8.05
C LEU A 89 9.55 6.60 6.56
N ALA A 90 8.45 6.31 5.88
CA ALA A 90 8.32 6.58 4.45
C ALA A 90 8.54 8.05 4.11
N TYR A 91 8.10 8.98 4.96
CA TYR A 91 8.31 10.40 4.74
C TYR A 91 9.80 10.76 4.71
N GLU A 92 10.57 10.29 5.65
CA GLU A 92 12.00 10.59 5.77
C GLU A 92 12.84 9.83 4.73
N LEU A 93 12.48 8.58 4.44
CA LEU A 93 13.26 7.70 3.56
C LEU A 93 12.94 7.92 2.07
N SER A 94 11.78 8.49 1.74
CA SER A 94 11.46 8.81 0.35
C SER A 94 12.41 9.86 -0.20
N PRO A 95 13.06 9.60 -1.36
CA PRO A 95 13.89 10.59 -2.03
C PRO A 95 13.09 11.61 -2.87
N TYR A 96 11.75 11.48 -2.94
CA TYR A 96 10.90 12.27 -3.83
C TYR A 96 10.16 13.37 -3.07
N ASP A 97 9.86 14.47 -3.77
CA ASP A 97 9.00 15.55 -3.27
C ASP A 97 7.54 15.11 -3.18
N GLU A 98 7.12 14.29 -4.14
CA GLU A 98 5.79 13.70 -4.26
C GLU A 98 5.90 12.17 -4.34
N THR A 99 5.28 11.47 -3.41
CA THR A 99 5.48 10.03 -3.22
C THR A 99 4.16 9.27 -3.25
N ILE A 100 4.13 8.16 -4.00
CA ILE A 100 3.13 7.10 -3.87
C ILE A 100 3.76 5.99 -3.03
N LEU A 101 3.25 5.77 -1.83
CA LEU A 101 3.65 4.66 -0.97
C LEU A 101 2.71 3.49 -1.19
N LEU A 102 3.24 2.36 -1.66
CA LEU A 102 2.47 1.15 -1.97
C LEU A 102 2.88 -0.03 -1.07
N ASP A 103 1.93 -0.92 -0.80
CA ASP A 103 2.26 -2.27 -0.32
C ASP A 103 2.83 -3.12 -1.46
N GLY A 104 3.74 -4.03 -1.13
CA GLY A 104 4.34 -4.92 -2.10
C GLY A 104 3.37 -5.92 -2.78
N ASP A 105 2.16 -6.02 -2.29
CA ASP A 105 1.08 -6.88 -2.80
C ASP A 105 -0.07 -6.11 -3.46
N TYR A 106 0.17 -4.83 -3.77
CA TYR A 106 -0.73 -4.01 -4.58
C TYR A 106 -0.33 -4.09 -6.06
N LEU A 107 -1.29 -4.49 -6.90
CA LEU A 107 -1.12 -4.61 -8.34
C LEU A 107 -1.57 -3.33 -9.03
N THR A 108 -0.63 -2.65 -9.65
CA THR A 108 -0.90 -1.50 -10.51
C THR A 108 -1.19 -2.00 -11.93
N LEU A 109 -2.40 -1.81 -12.42
CA LEU A 109 -2.85 -2.26 -13.74
C LEU A 109 -3.32 -1.11 -14.65
N ASP A 110 -3.28 0.12 -14.13
CA ASP A 110 -3.57 1.36 -14.87
C ASP A 110 -2.81 2.55 -14.26
N ASP A 111 -3.00 3.72 -14.87
CA ASP A 111 -2.34 4.97 -14.47
C ASP A 111 -3.18 5.86 -13.54
N SER A 112 -4.29 5.37 -13.01
CA SER A 112 -5.27 6.17 -12.24
C SER A 112 -4.64 6.91 -11.05
N LEU A 113 -3.62 6.32 -10.41
CA LEU A 113 -2.89 6.97 -9.32
C LEU A 113 -2.20 8.27 -9.72
N LEU A 114 -1.80 8.42 -11.00
CA LEU A 114 -1.15 9.66 -11.48
C LEU A 114 -2.13 10.84 -11.50
N LYS A 115 -3.42 10.58 -11.77
CA LYS A 115 -4.47 11.62 -11.83
C LYS A 115 -4.70 12.29 -10.47
N LEU A 116 -4.26 11.66 -9.37
CA LEU A 116 -4.37 12.24 -8.04
C LEU A 116 -3.44 13.44 -7.84
N TRP A 117 -2.38 13.56 -8.64
CA TRP A 117 -1.46 14.69 -8.59
C TRP A 117 -2.02 16.00 -9.16
N ASP A 118 -3.10 15.93 -9.95
CA ASP A 118 -3.71 17.09 -10.61
C ASP A 118 -4.42 18.04 -9.63
N SER A 119 -4.56 17.64 -8.36
CA SER A 119 -5.18 18.45 -7.32
C SER A 119 -4.23 18.78 -6.18
N GLU A 120 -4.50 19.88 -5.48
CA GLU A 120 -3.75 20.27 -4.30
C GLU A 120 -4.10 19.38 -3.11
N PHE A 121 -3.09 18.81 -2.46
CA PHE A 121 -3.20 18.07 -1.21
C PHE A 121 -1.83 17.95 -0.52
N ASP A 122 -1.82 17.73 0.76
CA ASP A 122 -0.63 17.33 1.51
C ASP A 122 -0.43 15.82 1.44
N TYR A 123 -1.49 15.06 1.72
CA TYR A 123 -1.54 13.61 1.62
C TYR A 123 -2.93 13.12 1.20
N ARG A 124 -2.98 11.91 0.66
CA ARG A 124 -4.21 11.18 0.36
C ARG A 124 -4.15 9.79 0.92
N LEU A 125 -5.26 9.33 1.47
CA LEU A 125 -5.41 8.02 2.10
C LEU A 125 -6.51 7.22 1.42
N MET A 126 -6.34 5.91 1.36
CA MET A 126 -7.37 4.99 0.91
C MET A 126 -8.31 4.64 2.07
N TYR A 127 -9.50 5.22 2.10
CA TYR A 127 -10.46 4.97 3.20
C TYR A 127 -11.32 3.75 2.98
N ASN A 128 -11.58 3.37 1.73
CA ASN A 128 -12.49 2.28 1.44
C ASN A 128 -11.78 1.14 0.71
N SER A 129 -12.18 -0.08 1.03
CA SER A 129 -11.87 -1.26 0.25
C SER A 129 -13.15 -2.02 -0.02
N THR A 130 -13.29 -2.51 -1.24
CA THR A 130 -14.43 -3.29 -1.69
C THR A 130 -13.96 -4.68 -2.10
N THR A 131 -14.57 -5.70 -1.53
CA THR A 131 -14.35 -7.07 -1.98
C THR A 131 -15.17 -7.37 -3.24
N PRO A 132 -14.84 -8.42 -4.00
CA PRO A 132 -15.57 -8.76 -5.22
C PRO A 132 -17.06 -9.05 -5.05
N ASP A 133 -17.49 -9.42 -3.86
CA ASP A 133 -18.90 -9.62 -3.49
C ASP A 133 -19.59 -8.32 -3.03
N GLY A 134 -18.92 -7.17 -3.16
CA GLY A 134 -19.47 -5.84 -2.86
C GLY A 134 -19.45 -5.48 -1.37
N ARG A 135 -18.81 -6.26 -0.52
CA ARG A 135 -18.63 -5.90 0.89
C ARG A 135 -17.64 -4.76 1.00
N ILE A 136 -18.04 -3.69 1.67
CA ILE A 136 -17.23 -2.50 1.90
C ILE A 136 -16.61 -2.55 3.30
N ASN A 137 -15.30 -2.45 3.37
CA ASN A 137 -14.54 -2.33 4.61
C ASN A 137 -14.11 -0.87 4.79
N ASN A 138 -14.86 -0.11 5.57
CA ASN A 138 -14.62 1.33 5.78
C ASN A 138 -14.58 1.74 7.26
N ARG A 139 -14.66 0.81 8.21
CA ARG A 139 -14.64 1.10 9.63
C ARG A 139 -13.66 0.24 10.38
N MET A 140 -12.88 0.86 11.26
CA MET A 140 -11.88 0.19 12.06
C MET A 140 -12.47 -0.60 13.24
N SER A 141 -13.58 -0.12 13.79
CA SER A 141 -14.27 -0.71 14.93
C SER A 141 -15.74 -0.33 14.95
N ALA A 142 -16.53 -0.95 15.84
CA ALA A 142 -17.89 -0.54 16.13
C ALA A 142 -17.98 0.92 16.64
N GLY A 143 -16.90 1.50 17.13
CA GLY A 143 -16.80 2.89 17.58
C GLY A 143 -16.76 3.95 16.46
N GLY A 144 -16.67 3.53 15.19
CA GLY A 144 -16.90 4.42 14.05
C GLY A 144 -15.70 5.21 13.53
N LEU A 145 -14.46 4.86 13.87
CA LEU A 145 -13.29 5.36 13.17
C LEU A 145 -13.32 4.89 11.72
N ASN A 146 -13.06 5.80 10.79
CA ASN A 146 -12.89 5.43 9.40
C ASN A 146 -11.62 4.57 9.26
N TYR A 147 -11.77 3.44 8.59
CA TYR A 147 -10.63 2.59 8.29
C TYR A 147 -9.77 3.25 7.22
N VAL A 148 -8.46 3.20 7.40
CA VAL A 148 -7.50 3.56 6.37
C VAL A 148 -6.79 2.29 5.93
N TRP A 149 -6.82 2.03 4.64
CA TRP A 149 -6.00 1.01 4.00
C TRP A 149 -4.65 1.63 3.66
N ALA A 150 -3.68 1.43 4.55
CA ALA A 150 -2.32 1.94 4.35
C ALA A 150 -1.59 1.29 3.14
N THR A 151 -2.28 0.43 2.41
CA THR A 151 -1.84 -0.18 1.16
C THR A 151 -1.46 0.86 0.11
N VAL A 152 -2.23 1.96 0.05
CA VAL A 152 -1.97 3.08 -0.87
C VAL A 152 -2.04 4.39 -0.08
N VAL A 153 -0.91 5.10 -0.02
CA VAL A 153 -0.81 6.43 0.58
C VAL A 153 -0.06 7.35 -0.38
N LEU A 154 -0.63 8.48 -0.74
CA LEU A 154 0.07 9.52 -1.47
C LEU A 154 0.44 10.65 -0.52
N PHE A 155 1.62 11.23 -0.68
CA PHE A 155 2.00 12.40 0.09
C PHE A 155 3.00 13.29 -0.65
N ARG A 156 2.97 14.57 -0.32
CA ARG A 156 3.95 15.59 -0.70
C ARG A 156 4.86 15.88 0.49
N LYS A 157 6.09 16.33 0.23
CA LYS A 157 6.98 16.83 1.29
C LYS A 157 6.45 18.16 1.81
N SER A 158 5.55 18.09 2.78
CA SER A 158 4.92 19.23 3.45
C SER A 158 4.95 19.06 4.96
N ALA A 159 4.73 20.15 5.69
CA ALA A 159 4.66 20.11 7.15
C ALA A 159 3.51 19.21 7.65
N LYS A 160 2.35 19.23 6.97
CA LYS A 160 1.20 18.43 7.37
C LYS A 160 1.44 16.94 7.12
N SER A 161 2.05 16.59 5.98
CA SER A 161 2.46 15.21 5.73
C SER A 161 3.49 14.73 6.73
N LYS A 162 4.48 15.57 7.06
CA LYS A 162 5.44 15.23 8.13
C LYS A 162 4.75 14.93 9.45
N MET A 163 3.80 15.78 9.86
CA MET A 163 3.02 15.55 11.07
C MET A 163 2.24 14.23 11.02
N LEU A 164 1.65 13.86 9.87
CA LEU A 164 0.97 12.58 9.71
C LEU A 164 1.91 11.42 10.04
N PHE A 165 3.07 11.35 9.40
CA PHE A 165 4.02 10.26 9.61
C PHE A 165 4.64 10.26 11.00
N ASP A 166 4.90 11.42 11.60
CA ASP A 166 5.34 11.55 12.98
C ASP A 166 4.30 10.99 13.98
N PHE A 167 3.01 11.28 13.74
CA PHE A 167 1.91 10.70 14.53
C PHE A 167 1.80 9.19 14.34
N VAL A 168 1.89 8.69 13.10
CA VAL A 168 1.90 7.24 12.84
C VAL A 168 3.01 6.56 13.65
N GLY A 169 4.22 7.11 13.64
CA GLY A 169 5.34 6.59 14.43
C GLY A 169 5.11 6.68 15.95
N ARG A 170 4.49 7.78 16.42
CA ARG A 170 4.11 7.92 17.84
C ARG A 170 3.06 6.91 18.26
N ILE A 171 2.04 6.70 17.43
CA ILE A 171 0.97 5.73 17.67
C ILE A 171 1.57 4.32 17.72
N GLN A 172 2.45 3.99 16.78
CA GLN A 172 3.13 2.69 16.74
C GLN A 172 3.88 2.40 18.07
N ARG A 173 4.69 3.36 18.56
CA ARG A 173 5.45 3.19 19.80
C ARG A 173 4.58 3.13 21.07
N ASN A 174 3.36 3.67 21.02
CA ASN A 174 2.44 3.77 22.16
C ASN A 174 1.08 3.09 21.85
N TYR A 175 1.07 2.08 21.00
CA TYR A 175 -0.16 1.48 20.51
C TYR A 175 -1.13 0.98 21.60
N PRO A 176 -0.68 0.38 22.73
CA PRO A 176 -1.60 -0.01 23.80
C PRO A 176 -2.45 1.15 24.34
N TYR A 177 -1.86 2.35 24.48
CA TYR A 177 -2.58 3.56 24.88
C TYR A 177 -3.63 3.98 23.83
N TYR A 178 -3.20 4.11 22.58
CA TYR A 178 -4.09 4.52 21.50
C TYR A 178 -5.19 3.48 21.23
N LYS A 179 -4.87 2.20 21.32
CA LYS A 179 -5.85 1.12 21.22
C LYS A 179 -6.98 1.28 22.24
N THR A 180 -6.65 1.58 23.50
CA THR A 180 -7.65 1.80 24.53
C THR A 180 -8.47 3.07 24.26
N LEU A 181 -7.80 4.18 23.90
CA LEU A 181 -8.41 5.47 23.68
C LEU A 181 -9.43 5.45 22.52
N TYR A 182 -9.13 4.70 21.45
CA TYR A 182 -9.95 4.62 20.24
C TYR A 182 -10.75 3.33 20.12
N ASN A 183 -10.82 2.54 21.19
CA ASN A 183 -11.53 1.25 21.22
C ASN A 183 -11.14 0.34 20.04
N GLY A 184 -9.85 0.30 19.74
CA GLY A 184 -9.30 -0.50 18.66
C GLY A 184 -9.15 -1.97 19.06
N ASP A 185 -9.10 -2.83 18.05
CA ASP A 185 -8.96 -4.28 18.23
C ASP A 185 -7.53 -4.76 17.97
N GLY A 186 -7.19 -5.91 18.56
CA GLY A 186 -6.03 -6.71 18.20
C GLY A 186 -4.67 -6.06 18.43
N SER A 187 -3.72 -6.45 17.59
CA SER A 187 -2.34 -5.94 17.55
C SER A 187 -2.23 -4.69 16.66
N TYR A 188 -1.10 -4.01 16.77
CA TYR A 188 -0.78 -2.87 15.92
C TYR A 188 -0.91 -3.20 14.43
N ARG A 189 -1.51 -2.26 13.68
CA ARG A 189 -1.55 -2.24 12.22
C ARG A 189 -1.25 -0.83 11.73
N ASN A 190 -0.56 -0.72 10.60
CA ASN A 190 -0.35 0.57 9.94
C ASN A 190 -1.70 1.25 9.62
N ASP A 191 -2.67 0.48 9.16
CA ASP A 191 -4.04 0.93 8.87
C ASP A 191 -4.64 1.72 10.04
N TYR A 192 -4.55 1.16 11.24
CA TYR A 192 -5.05 1.79 12.46
C TYR A 192 -4.26 3.06 12.83
N ALA A 193 -2.94 3.00 12.66
CA ALA A 193 -2.11 4.14 12.98
C ALA A 193 -2.35 5.33 12.03
N PHE A 194 -2.50 5.08 10.74
CA PHE A 194 -2.86 6.12 9.78
C PHE A 194 -4.26 6.66 10.03
N ALA A 195 -5.25 5.80 10.32
CA ALA A 195 -6.62 6.23 10.65
C ALA A 195 -6.65 7.15 11.88
N ILE A 196 -5.97 6.76 12.96
CA ILE A 196 -5.90 7.56 14.20
C ILE A 196 -5.13 8.86 13.95
N ALA A 197 -4.01 8.82 13.25
CA ALA A 197 -3.19 10.00 12.94
C ALA A 197 -3.98 11.02 12.11
N ASP A 198 -4.67 10.55 11.08
CA ASP A 198 -5.52 11.39 10.23
C ASP A 198 -6.66 12.05 11.02
N MET A 199 -7.35 11.27 11.87
CA MET A 199 -8.39 11.78 12.74
C MET A 199 -7.88 12.88 13.68
N ILE A 200 -6.74 12.69 14.30
CA ILE A 200 -6.12 13.70 15.17
C ILE A 200 -5.80 14.98 14.39
N LEU A 201 -5.17 14.85 13.21
CA LEU A 201 -4.74 15.98 12.38
C LEU A 201 -5.90 16.79 11.82
N ASN A 202 -7.05 16.17 11.62
CA ASN A 202 -8.25 16.82 11.11
C ASN A 202 -9.23 17.25 12.22
N GLY A 203 -8.76 17.32 13.48
CA GLY A 203 -9.58 17.79 14.61
C GLY A 203 -10.78 16.89 14.88
N TYR A 204 -10.62 15.58 14.72
CA TYR A 204 -11.67 14.56 14.89
C TYR A 204 -12.84 14.69 13.90
N THR A 205 -12.59 15.29 12.75
CA THR A 205 -13.54 15.35 11.65
C THR A 205 -13.07 14.51 10.47
N ILE A 206 -14.01 14.04 9.66
CA ILE A 206 -13.70 13.31 8.42
C ILE A 206 -13.39 14.34 7.34
N ASN A 207 -12.18 14.31 6.81
CA ASN A 207 -11.81 15.13 5.66
C ASN A 207 -11.82 14.28 4.38
N LEU A 208 -12.97 14.20 3.73
CA LEU A 208 -13.15 13.46 2.49
C LEU A 208 -12.25 13.96 1.33
N GLN A 209 -11.81 15.23 1.39
CA GLN A 209 -10.89 15.78 0.37
C GLN A 209 -9.50 15.14 0.42
N GLN A 210 -9.14 14.53 1.54
CA GLN A 210 -7.89 13.76 1.70
C GLN A 210 -8.05 12.28 1.34
N GLY A 211 -9.26 11.84 0.99
CA GLY A 211 -9.50 10.50 0.49
C GLY A 211 -9.06 10.33 -0.96
N ILE A 212 -8.59 9.13 -1.30
CA ILE A 212 -8.53 8.68 -2.69
C ILE A 212 -9.98 8.50 -3.14
N PRO A 213 -10.41 9.09 -4.29
CA PRO A 213 -11.83 9.21 -4.64
C PRO A 213 -12.46 7.94 -5.23
N TRP A 214 -11.89 6.79 -4.97
CA TRP A 214 -12.43 5.47 -5.35
C TRP A 214 -12.12 4.42 -4.30
N ASP A 215 -12.85 3.32 -4.33
CA ASP A 215 -12.64 2.18 -3.46
C ASP A 215 -11.55 1.26 -4.02
N MET A 216 -10.67 0.76 -3.15
CA MET A 216 -9.68 -0.23 -3.53
C MET A 216 -10.33 -1.61 -3.63
N MET A 217 -10.22 -2.25 -4.79
CA MET A 217 -10.58 -3.66 -4.90
C MET A 217 -9.59 -4.52 -4.12
N THR A 218 -10.10 -5.34 -3.19
CA THR A 218 -9.29 -6.28 -2.40
C THR A 218 -9.76 -7.70 -2.59
N ILE A 219 -8.85 -8.59 -2.98
CA ILE A 219 -9.08 -10.02 -3.09
C ILE A 219 -8.59 -10.67 -1.78
N GLU A 220 -9.53 -11.09 -0.96
CA GLU A 220 -9.26 -11.70 0.36
C GLU A 220 -9.14 -13.22 0.30
N ASN A 221 -9.82 -13.86 -0.65
CA ASN A 221 -9.84 -15.30 -0.81
C ASN A 221 -8.60 -15.82 -1.55
N PRO A 222 -8.28 -17.11 -1.39
CA PRO A 222 -7.23 -17.75 -2.18
C PRO A 222 -7.48 -17.66 -3.67
N VAL A 223 -6.45 -17.27 -4.41
CA VAL A 223 -6.47 -17.07 -5.87
C VAL A 223 -5.85 -18.25 -6.58
N SER A 224 -6.50 -18.74 -7.63
CA SER A 224 -5.95 -19.77 -8.52
C SER A 224 -5.41 -19.19 -9.81
N ASP A 225 -5.97 -18.08 -10.30
CA ASP A 225 -5.55 -17.45 -11.55
C ASP A 225 -6.04 -16.00 -11.69
N ILE A 226 -5.33 -15.19 -12.47
CA ILE A 226 -5.74 -13.83 -12.84
C ILE A 226 -5.57 -13.69 -14.34
N ILE A 227 -6.62 -13.21 -15.02
CA ILE A 227 -6.64 -13.05 -16.48
C ILE A 227 -7.12 -11.65 -16.83
N ILE A 228 -6.44 -10.98 -17.75
CA ILE A 228 -6.91 -9.74 -18.37
C ILE A 228 -7.36 -10.03 -19.79
N LYS A 229 -8.57 -9.60 -20.14
CA LYS A 229 -9.12 -9.67 -21.51
C LYS A 229 -9.66 -8.29 -21.89
N GLY A 230 -8.88 -7.52 -22.66
CA GLY A 230 -9.20 -6.13 -22.97
C GLY A 230 -9.33 -5.32 -21.67
N ASP A 231 -10.48 -4.68 -21.47
CA ASP A 231 -10.77 -3.88 -20.28
C ASP A 231 -11.41 -4.69 -19.14
N THR A 232 -11.35 -6.00 -19.22
CA THR A 232 -11.94 -6.90 -18.21
C THR A 232 -10.85 -7.64 -17.46
N LEU A 233 -10.97 -7.65 -16.13
CA LEU A 233 -10.18 -8.44 -15.20
C LEU A 233 -11.01 -9.61 -14.69
N ILE A 234 -10.48 -10.81 -14.79
CA ILE A 234 -11.07 -12.04 -14.24
C ILE A 234 -10.13 -12.57 -13.16
N VAL A 235 -10.60 -12.61 -11.94
CA VAL A 235 -9.90 -13.25 -10.82
C VAL A 235 -10.60 -14.57 -10.51
N ARG A 236 -9.88 -15.67 -10.63
CA ARG A 236 -10.38 -16.99 -10.28
C ARG A 236 -10.00 -17.31 -8.85
N GLU A 237 -10.99 -17.38 -7.99
CA GLU A 237 -10.91 -17.97 -6.67
C GLU A 237 -11.22 -19.47 -6.77
N TYR A 238 -10.96 -20.27 -5.74
CA TYR A 238 -11.20 -21.73 -5.82
C TYR A 238 -12.64 -22.10 -6.15
N GLU A 239 -13.60 -21.33 -5.66
CA GLU A 239 -15.04 -21.67 -5.74
C GLU A 239 -15.81 -20.78 -6.74
N ARG A 240 -15.20 -19.69 -7.20
CA ARG A 240 -15.86 -18.73 -8.10
C ARG A 240 -14.88 -17.95 -8.96
N ALA A 241 -15.39 -17.38 -10.04
CA ALA A 241 -14.67 -16.36 -10.81
C ALA A 241 -15.32 -15.00 -10.58
N VAL A 242 -14.49 -14.01 -10.29
CA VAL A 242 -14.89 -12.61 -10.20
C VAL A 242 -14.55 -11.95 -11.52
N VAL A 243 -15.52 -11.28 -12.11
CA VAL A 243 -15.36 -10.50 -13.35
C VAL A 243 -15.62 -9.04 -13.04
N THR A 244 -14.63 -8.19 -13.30
CA THR A 244 -14.69 -6.75 -13.01
C THR A 244 -14.02 -5.97 -14.12
N PRO A 245 -14.31 -4.66 -14.30
CA PRO A 245 -13.46 -3.82 -15.11
C PRO A 245 -12.00 -3.89 -14.67
N LYS A 246 -11.07 -3.79 -15.63
CA LYS A 246 -9.64 -3.73 -15.34
C LYS A 246 -9.36 -2.51 -14.45
N GLN A 247 -8.75 -2.75 -13.31
CA GLN A 247 -8.43 -1.74 -12.31
C GLN A 247 -7.26 -2.20 -11.43
N ASN A 248 -6.68 -1.27 -10.73
CA ASN A 248 -5.71 -1.57 -9.67
C ASN A 248 -6.36 -2.38 -8.55
N LEU A 249 -5.63 -3.32 -7.96
CA LEU A 249 -6.18 -4.18 -6.91
C LEU A 249 -5.12 -4.63 -5.89
N HIS A 250 -5.59 -4.97 -4.71
CA HIS A 250 -4.81 -5.55 -3.64
C HIS A 250 -5.11 -7.04 -3.51
N ILE A 251 -4.09 -7.89 -3.45
CA ILE A 251 -4.25 -9.35 -3.30
C ILE A 251 -3.65 -9.80 -1.98
N MET A 252 -4.49 -10.37 -1.11
CA MET A 252 -4.05 -10.86 0.19
C MET A 252 -3.40 -12.25 0.15
N ASP A 253 -3.59 -13.02 -0.92
CA ASP A 253 -3.03 -14.36 -1.08
C ASP A 253 -1.53 -14.33 -1.45
N LYS A 254 -0.68 -14.40 -0.44
CA LYS A 254 0.78 -14.42 -0.61
C LYS A 254 1.30 -15.69 -1.27
N LYS A 255 0.55 -16.81 -1.21
CA LYS A 255 0.94 -18.06 -1.88
C LYS A 255 0.84 -17.90 -3.38
N TYR A 256 -0.27 -17.33 -3.86
CA TYR A 256 -0.43 -17.01 -5.28
C TYR A 256 0.62 -16.02 -5.77
N LEU A 257 0.87 -14.93 -5.03
CA LEU A 257 1.82 -13.89 -5.43
C LEU A 257 3.29 -14.37 -5.48
N GLN A 258 3.62 -15.48 -4.82
CA GLN A 258 4.94 -16.12 -4.91
C GLN A 258 5.02 -17.20 -5.98
N HIS A 259 3.87 -17.64 -6.53
CA HIS A 259 3.78 -18.71 -7.50
C HIS A 259 4.22 -18.28 -8.91
N GLU A 260 4.71 -19.20 -9.69
CA GLU A 260 5.12 -18.96 -11.10
C GLU A 260 3.97 -18.45 -11.98
N TYR A 261 2.72 -18.77 -11.65
CA TYR A 261 1.54 -18.26 -12.36
C TYR A 261 1.41 -16.74 -12.23
N PHE A 262 1.74 -16.17 -11.10
CA PHE A 262 1.74 -14.72 -10.94
C PHE A 262 2.85 -14.06 -11.76
N GLU A 263 4.04 -14.66 -11.79
CA GLU A 263 5.14 -14.15 -12.63
C GLU A 263 4.79 -14.22 -14.12
N ARG A 264 4.15 -15.32 -14.55
CA ARG A 264 3.62 -15.43 -15.92
C ARG A 264 2.59 -14.34 -16.22
N PHE A 265 1.62 -14.12 -15.32
CA PHE A 265 0.64 -13.05 -15.45
C PHE A 265 1.32 -11.67 -15.61
N VAL A 266 2.31 -11.34 -14.79
CA VAL A 266 3.06 -10.08 -14.89
C VAL A 266 3.72 -9.94 -16.26
N ASN A 267 4.36 -11.02 -16.75
CA ASN A 267 4.99 -11.02 -18.06
C ASN A 267 3.99 -10.81 -19.20
N GLU A 268 2.84 -11.48 -19.15
CA GLU A 268 1.78 -11.35 -20.16
C GLU A 268 1.24 -9.92 -20.18
N VAL A 269 0.95 -9.31 -19.02
CA VAL A 269 0.44 -7.93 -18.93
C VAL A 269 1.39 -6.93 -19.55
N ILE A 270 2.69 -7.05 -19.26
CA ILE A 270 3.70 -6.12 -19.77
C ILE A 270 3.90 -6.29 -21.28
N ASN A 271 3.91 -7.54 -21.78
CA ASN A 271 4.13 -7.81 -23.20
C ASN A 271 2.93 -7.45 -24.10
N VAL A 272 1.71 -7.53 -23.61
CA VAL A 272 0.50 -7.16 -24.39
C VAL A 272 0.33 -5.64 -24.49
N ALA A 273 0.87 -4.89 -23.53
CA ALA A 273 0.76 -3.43 -23.49
C ALA A 273 1.98 -2.71 -24.15
N SER A 274 2.96 -3.46 -24.66
CA SER A 274 4.10 -2.98 -25.44
C SER A 274 3.80 -2.98 -26.92
#